data_83126a22b5f59df2f667c84aec3d82c3
#
_entry.id   83126a22b5f59df2f667c84aec3d82c3
#
_cell.length_a   1.000
_cell.length_b   1.000
_cell.length_c   1.000
_cell.angle_alpha   90.00
_cell.angle_beta   90.00
_cell.angle_gamma   90.00
#
_symmetry.space_group_name_H-M   'P 1'
#
loop_
_entity.id
_entity.type
_entity.pdbx_description
1 polymer ?
#
loop_
_entity_poly.entity_id
_entity_poly.type
_entity_poly.pdbx_seq_one_letter_code
_entity_poly.pdbx_strand_id
1 'polypeptide(L)'
;QYLARMVENQPFHIYTNKKVDKPDLTGQKIRITPVYRDFFQALNASVITTPPGEVYTALERGVVDGYGWPIGGIFDLNWHEKTKFRIDPGFYDAEVSLIMNLPAYKKLTDTQRNYLQKHLLALEAENTCWARYGAEETARQTKAGIQTITFDAATSKAFRDKAYDIGWAG
;
A
#
# COMPACT_ATOMS: atom_id res chain seq x y z
N GLN A 1 2.81 -12.15 21.48
CA GLN A 1 4.06 -12.69 20.91
C GLN A 1 4.12 -12.41 19.40
N TYR A 2 5.16 -11.72 18.98
CA TYR A 2 5.54 -11.60 17.56
C TYR A 2 6.10 -12.96 17.11
N LEU A 3 5.74 -13.39 15.91
CA LEU A 3 6.14 -14.68 15.37
C LEU A 3 7.00 -14.56 14.12
N ALA A 4 6.58 -13.76 13.14
CA ALA A 4 7.30 -13.58 11.89
C ALA A 4 6.77 -12.39 11.10
N ARG A 5 7.59 -11.84 10.22
CA ARG A 5 7.20 -10.89 9.18
C ARG A 5 6.82 -11.66 7.92
N MET A 6 5.62 -11.40 7.41
CA MET A 6 5.03 -12.14 6.30
C MET A 6 5.14 -11.39 4.97
N VAL A 7 5.09 -10.07 5.01
CA VAL A 7 5.17 -9.20 3.84
C VAL A 7 6.02 -7.99 4.17
N GLU A 8 6.91 -7.62 3.28
CA GLU A 8 7.71 -6.39 3.31
C GLU A 8 7.97 -5.89 1.89
N ASN A 9 8.59 -4.72 1.74
CA ASN A 9 8.97 -4.16 0.44
C ASN A 9 7.78 -4.03 -0.53
N GLN A 10 6.61 -3.68 0.01
CA GLN A 10 5.40 -3.40 -0.76
C GLN A 10 5.00 -1.93 -0.57
N PRO A 11 5.68 -0.99 -1.26
CA PRO A 11 5.36 0.43 -1.14
C PRO A 11 3.93 0.71 -1.62
N PHE A 12 3.24 1.56 -0.87
CA PHE A 12 1.93 2.07 -1.22
C PHE A 12 2.07 3.32 -2.08
N HIS A 13 1.32 3.34 -3.16
CA HIS A 13 1.27 4.45 -4.10
C HIS A 13 -0.12 5.07 -4.15
N ILE A 14 -0.17 6.30 -4.63
CA ILE A 14 -1.41 6.96 -5.01
C ILE A 14 -1.66 6.64 -6.49
N TYR A 15 -2.83 6.11 -6.78
CA TYR A 15 -3.30 5.82 -8.14
C TYR A 15 -4.47 6.74 -8.47
N THR A 16 -4.45 7.31 -9.66
CA THR A 16 -5.50 8.25 -10.09
C THR A 16 -5.89 8.04 -11.56
N ASN A 17 -7.09 8.48 -11.90
CA ASN A 17 -7.55 8.59 -13.29
C ASN A 17 -7.34 10.00 -13.88
N LYS A 18 -6.94 10.96 -13.03
CA LYS A 18 -6.59 12.35 -13.41
C LYS A 18 -5.12 12.60 -13.12
N LYS A 19 -4.46 13.33 -14.00
CA LYS A 19 -3.06 13.70 -13.82
C LYS A 19 -2.87 14.64 -12.62
N VAL A 20 -1.78 14.42 -11.89
CA VAL A 20 -1.38 15.22 -10.72
C VAL A 20 0.02 15.78 -10.99
N ASP A 21 0.16 17.08 -11.09
CA ASP A 21 1.45 17.73 -11.41
C ASP A 21 2.28 18.08 -10.15
N LYS A 22 1.65 18.09 -8.99
CA LYS A 22 2.26 18.33 -7.67
C LYS A 22 1.53 17.48 -6.61
N PRO A 23 2.09 17.27 -5.41
CA PRO A 23 1.43 16.48 -4.36
C PRO A 23 0.25 17.23 -3.72
N ASP A 24 -0.76 17.50 -4.52
CA ASP A 24 -1.99 18.22 -4.16
C ASP A 24 -3.16 17.51 -4.87
N LEU A 25 -4.08 16.98 -4.11
CA LEU A 25 -5.24 16.22 -4.58
C LEU A 25 -6.54 17.02 -4.48
N THR A 26 -6.43 18.36 -4.47
CA THR A 26 -7.60 19.25 -4.43
C THR A 26 -8.60 18.89 -5.55
N GLY A 27 -9.85 18.73 -5.18
CA GLY A 27 -10.94 18.38 -6.10
C GLY A 27 -10.97 16.92 -6.53
N GLN A 28 -10.12 16.06 -5.97
CA GLN A 28 -10.15 14.61 -6.19
C GLN A 28 -10.77 13.88 -5.00
N LYS A 29 -11.58 12.88 -5.30
CA LYS A 29 -12.16 11.94 -4.34
C LYS A 29 -11.31 10.69 -4.34
N ILE A 30 -10.64 10.41 -3.23
CA ILE A 30 -9.69 9.30 -3.15
C ILE A 30 -10.18 8.24 -2.17
N ARG A 31 -10.21 7.01 -2.64
CA ARG A 31 -10.47 5.86 -1.78
C ARG A 31 -9.26 5.60 -0.90
N ILE A 32 -9.51 5.45 0.38
CA ILE A 32 -8.46 5.19 1.38
C ILE A 32 -8.84 4.03 2.31
N THR A 33 -7.83 3.54 3.06
CA THR A 33 -8.02 2.85 4.33
C THR A 33 -7.74 3.81 5.49
N PRO A 34 -8.32 3.58 6.68
CA PRO A 34 -8.19 4.53 7.79
C PRO A 34 -6.74 4.87 8.16
N VAL A 35 -5.81 3.93 8.02
CA VAL A 35 -4.42 4.06 8.46
C VAL A 35 -3.64 5.22 7.83
N TYR A 36 -4.02 5.65 6.62
CA TYR A 36 -3.37 6.78 5.94
C TYR A 36 -4.35 7.91 5.57
N ARG A 37 -5.50 7.97 6.25
CA ARG A 37 -6.52 9.00 6.04
C ARG A 37 -5.94 10.41 6.14
N ASP A 38 -5.26 10.70 7.23
CA ASP A 38 -4.79 12.05 7.56
C ASP A 38 -3.76 12.55 6.55
N PHE A 39 -2.92 11.66 6.04
CA PHE A 39 -2.00 11.99 4.97
C PHE A 39 -2.73 12.44 3.69
N PHE A 40 -3.76 11.72 3.25
CA PHE A 40 -4.52 12.12 2.06
C PHE A 40 -5.31 13.40 2.27
N GLN A 41 -5.85 13.64 3.47
CA GLN A 41 -6.49 14.90 3.81
C GLN A 41 -5.49 16.06 3.80
N ALA A 42 -4.26 15.83 4.28
CA ALA A 42 -3.18 16.82 4.21
C ALA A 42 -2.68 17.10 2.79
N LEU A 43 -3.02 16.24 1.81
CA LEU A 43 -2.88 16.50 0.38
C LEU A 43 -4.15 17.11 -0.25
N ASN A 44 -5.09 17.61 0.55
CA ASN A 44 -6.36 18.22 0.15
C ASN A 44 -7.32 17.28 -0.59
N ALA A 45 -7.19 15.96 -0.44
CA ALA A 45 -8.12 15.01 -1.02
C ALA A 45 -9.44 14.97 -0.25
N SER A 46 -10.54 14.78 -0.98
CA SER A 46 -11.80 14.27 -0.39
C SER A 46 -11.69 12.76 -0.23
N VAL A 47 -11.65 12.27 1.02
CA VAL A 47 -11.37 10.86 1.31
C VAL A 47 -12.64 10.03 1.52
N ILE A 48 -12.69 8.86 0.91
CA ILE A 48 -13.81 7.91 1.00
C ILE A 48 -13.25 6.55 1.44
N THR A 49 -13.84 5.96 2.47
CA THR A 49 -13.52 4.59 2.90
C THR A 49 -14.50 3.63 2.25
N THR A 50 -13.97 2.67 1.51
CA THR A 50 -14.77 1.67 0.77
C THR A 50 -14.03 0.32 0.81
N PRO A 51 -14.73 -0.81 1.01
CA PRO A 51 -14.14 -2.14 0.92
C PRO A 51 -13.49 -2.38 -0.44
N PRO A 52 -12.38 -3.14 -0.53
CA PRO A 52 -11.69 -3.38 -1.79
C PRO A 52 -12.59 -3.91 -2.91
N GLY A 53 -13.53 -4.79 -2.60
CA GLY A 53 -14.44 -5.37 -3.61
C GLY A 53 -15.37 -4.37 -4.29
N GLU A 54 -15.54 -3.16 -3.75
CA GLU A 54 -16.41 -2.12 -4.30
C GLU A 54 -15.66 -1.04 -5.09
N VAL A 55 -14.31 -1.03 -5.01
CA VAL A 55 -13.49 0.05 -5.58
C VAL A 55 -13.58 0.10 -7.10
N TYR A 56 -13.59 -1.05 -7.79
CA TYR A 56 -13.76 -1.09 -9.24
C TYR A 56 -15.02 -0.33 -9.68
N THR A 57 -16.16 -0.66 -9.09
CA THR A 57 -17.44 -0.01 -9.39
C THR A 57 -17.43 1.48 -9.00
N ALA A 58 -16.78 1.83 -7.88
CA ALA A 58 -16.66 3.23 -7.46
C ALA A 58 -15.83 4.06 -8.45
N LEU A 59 -14.74 3.49 -8.99
CA LEU A 59 -13.94 4.11 -10.05
C LEU A 59 -14.74 4.24 -11.36
N GLU A 60 -15.43 3.18 -11.76
CA GLU A 60 -16.21 3.14 -12.98
C GLU A 60 -17.34 4.19 -12.99
N ARG A 61 -18.01 4.35 -11.85
CA ARG A 61 -19.12 5.32 -11.70
C ARG A 61 -18.66 6.74 -11.36
N GLY A 62 -17.34 6.98 -11.22
CA GLY A 62 -16.80 8.29 -10.85
C GLY A 62 -17.13 8.70 -9.40
N VAL A 63 -17.45 7.75 -8.53
CA VAL A 63 -17.64 8.00 -7.09
C VAL A 63 -16.28 8.35 -6.47
N VAL A 64 -15.21 7.73 -6.96
CA VAL A 64 -13.82 8.08 -6.62
C VAL A 64 -13.00 8.31 -7.88
N ASP A 65 -11.99 9.18 -7.79
CA ASP A 65 -11.05 9.53 -8.86
C ASP A 65 -9.74 8.75 -8.75
N GLY A 66 -9.53 8.06 -7.64
CA GLY A 66 -8.31 7.31 -7.38
C GLY A 66 -8.34 6.60 -6.02
N TYR A 67 -7.19 6.03 -5.66
CA TYR A 67 -7.06 5.24 -4.44
C TYR A 67 -5.61 5.18 -3.97
N GLY A 68 -5.41 4.86 -2.68
CA GLY A 68 -4.14 4.39 -2.12
C GLY A 68 -4.10 2.88 -2.11
N TRP A 69 -3.03 2.27 -2.64
CA TRP A 69 -2.84 0.81 -2.68
C TRP A 69 -1.35 0.44 -2.81
N PRO A 70 -0.94 -0.76 -2.35
CA PRO A 70 0.42 -1.24 -2.59
C PRO A 70 0.73 -1.38 -4.08
N ILE A 71 2.02 -1.55 -4.38
CA ILE A 71 2.49 -1.74 -5.76
C ILE A 71 1.85 -2.96 -6.43
N GLY A 72 1.56 -4.01 -5.66
CA GLY A 72 0.91 -5.22 -6.14
C GLY A 72 -0.60 -5.24 -5.89
N GLY A 73 -1.30 -6.13 -6.59
CA GLY A 73 -2.70 -6.49 -6.36
C GLY A 73 -3.74 -5.73 -7.17
N ILE A 74 -3.39 -4.66 -7.88
CA ILE A 74 -4.40 -3.90 -8.66
C ILE A 74 -4.95 -4.68 -9.86
N PHE A 75 -4.18 -5.66 -10.36
CA PHE A 75 -4.64 -6.55 -11.45
C PHE A 75 -5.59 -7.63 -10.95
N ASP A 76 -5.39 -8.13 -9.75
CA ASP A 76 -6.25 -9.15 -9.16
C ASP A 76 -7.66 -8.61 -8.88
N LEU A 77 -7.76 -7.29 -8.71
CA LEU A 77 -8.99 -6.56 -8.46
C LEU A 77 -9.52 -5.84 -9.73
N ASN A 78 -8.86 -5.99 -10.88
CA ASN A 78 -9.15 -5.32 -12.15
C ASN A 78 -9.12 -3.78 -12.08
N TRP A 79 -8.56 -3.18 -11.03
CA TRP A 79 -8.53 -1.71 -10.87
C TRP A 79 -7.65 -1.03 -11.91
N HIS A 80 -6.67 -1.76 -12.46
CA HIS A 80 -5.80 -1.28 -13.54
C HIS A 80 -6.59 -0.76 -14.76
N GLU A 81 -7.76 -1.33 -15.06
CA GLU A 81 -8.60 -0.89 -16.19
C GLU A 81 -9.13 0.54 -16.04
N LYS A 82 -9.26 1.02 -14.81
CA LYS A 82 -9.78 2.35 -14.47
C LYS A 82 -8.68 3.30 -13.98
N THR A 83 -7.41 2.87 -14.00
CA THR A 83 -6.26 3.62 -13.50
C THR A 83 -5.43 4.16 -14.66
N LYS A 84 -5.09 5.44 -14.61
CA LYS A 84 -4.24 6.08 -15.64
C LYS A 84 -2.86 6.47 -15.12
N PHE A 85 -2.76 6.80 -13.86
CA PHE A 85 -1.54 7.34 -13.26
C PHE A 85 -1.21 6.66 -11.93
N ARG A 86 0.08 6.47 -11.69
CA ARG A 86 0.66 6.12 -10.39
C ARG A 86 1.64 7.18 -9.98
N ILE A 87 1.59 7.64 -8.75
CA ILE A 87 2.52 8.63 -8.20
C ILE A 87 3.69 7.91 -7.54
N ASP A 88 4.89 8.24 -7.95
CA ASP A 88 6.16 7.86 -7.35
C ASP A 88 6.85 9.10 -6.73
N PRO A 89 7.51 8.95 -5.57
CA PRO A 89 7.69 7.71 -4.80
C PRO A 89 6.43 7.26 -4.08
N GLY A 90 6.44 6.01 -3.58
CA GLY A 90 5.45 5.55 -2.61
C GLY A 90 5.44 6.41 -1.34
N PHE A 91 4.29 6.49 -0.68
CA PHE A 91 4.10 7.31 0.52
C PHE A 91 4.11 6.49 1.82
N TYR A 92 3.99 5.19 1.74
CA TYR A 92 3.89 4.30 2.89
C TYR A 92 4.44 2.92 2.53
N ASP A 93 5.13 2.28 3.47
CA ASP A 93 5.55 0.89 3.37
C ASP A 93 4.82 0.09 4.45
N ALA A 94 4.04 -0.90 4.03
CA ALA A 94 3.36 -1.79 4.95
C ALA A 94 4.22 -3.00 5.27
N GLU A 95 4.35 -3.27 6.55
CA GLU A 95 4.80 -4.56 7.06
C GLU A 95 3.58 -5.36 7.53
N VAL A 96 3.47 -6.60 7.09
CA VAL A 96 2.44 -7.52 7.60
C VAL A 96 3.12 -8.55 8.47
N SER A 97 2.82 -8.52 9.77
CA SER A 97 3.39 -9.41 10.76
C SER A 97 2.37 -10.41 11.28
N LEU A 98 2.84 -11.62 11.53
CA LEU A 98 2.07 -12.64 12.25
C LEU A 98 2.31 -12.49 13.75
N ILE A 99 1.23 -12.23 14.47
CA ILE A 99 1.26 -12.15 15.93
C ILE A 99 0.33 -13.20 16.56
N MET A 100 0.70 -13.69 17.73
CA MET A 100 -0.12 -14.63 18.49
C MET A 100 -0.42 -14.06 19.88
N ASN A 101 -1.63 -14.26 20.36
CA ASN A 101 -2.00 -13.90 21.72
C ASN A 101 -1.01 -14.54 22.71
N LEU A 102 -0.41 -13.74 23.60
CA LEU A 102 0.65 -14.20 24.49
C LEU A 102 0.20 -15.35 25.45
N PRO A 103 -0.97 -15.29 26.10
CA PRO A 103 -1.49 -16.41 26.87
C PRO A 103 -1.65 -17.70 26.04
N ALA A 104 -2.08 -17.62 24.80
CA ALA A 104 -2.20 -18.77 23.91
C ALA A 104 -0.82 -19.35 23.56
N TYR A 105 0.14 -18.47 23.21
CA TYR A 105 1.53 -18.90 22.95
C TYR A 105 2.17 -19.61 24.14
N LYS A 106 1.95 -19.12 25.37
CA LYS A 106 2.47 -19.72 26.60
C LYS A 106 1.88 -21.12 26.91
N LYS A 107 0.71 -21.43 26.36
CA LYS A 107 0.08 -22.78 26.50
C LYS A 107 0.65 -23.81 25.53
N LEU A 108 1.38 -23.39 24.52
CA LEU A 108 2.03 -24.30 23.58
C LEU A 108 3.14 -25.10 24.30
N THR A 109 3.31 -26.34 23.91
CA THR A 109 4.49 -27.14 24.31
C THR A 109 5.75 -26.63 23.65
N ASP A 110 6.91 -26.97 24.15
CA ASP A 110 8.19 -26.61 23.54
C ASP A 110 8.29 -27.15 22.10
N THR A 111 7.83 -28.34 21.85
CA THR A 111 7.77 -28.92 20.50
C THR A 111 6.94 -28.07 19.55
N GLN A 112 5.76 -27.63 19.99
CA GLN A 112 4.88 -26.77 19.18
C GLN A 112 5.51 -25.40 18.94
N ARG A 113 6.12 -24.79 19.95
CA ARG A 113 6.83 -23.51 19.79
C ARG A 113 7.99 -23.62 18.80
N ASN A 114 8.81 -24.67 18.94
CA ASN A 114 9.95 -24.91 18.05
C ASN A 114 9.48 -25.17 16.59
N TYR A 115 8.39 -25.92 16.42
CA TYR A 115 7.79 -26.14 15.12
C TYR A 115 7.36 -24.83 14.47
N LEU A 116 6.59 -24.01 15.18
CA LEU A 116 6.16 -22.69 14.68
C LEU A 116 7.36 -21.81 14.32
N GLN A 117 8.33 -21.69 15.23
CA GLN A 117 9.50 -20.84 15.02
C GLN A 117 10.29 -21.28 13.78
N LYS A 118 10.55 -22.58 13.63
CA LYS A 118 11.29 -23.12 12.48
C LYS A 118 10.60 -22.77 11.16
N HIS A 119 9.29 -22.99 11.06
CA HIS A 119 8.57 -22.80 9.81
C HIS A 119 8.31 -21.32 9.51
N LEU A 120 8.10 -20.51 10.52
CA LEU A 120 7.85 -19.07 10.35
C LEU A 120 9.13 -18.31 10.00
N LEU A 121 10.29 -18.70 10.55
CA LEU A 121 11.59 -18.14 10.12
C LEU A 121 11.93 -18.54 8.68
N ALA A 122 11.60 -19.76 8.28
CA ALA A 122 11.76 -20.16 6.88
C ALA A 122 10.86 -19.35 5.95
N LEU A 123 9.62 -19.08 6.36
CA LEU A 123 8.70 -18.25 5.59
C LEU A 123 9.15 -16.79 5.54
N GLU A 124 9.67 -16.23 6.64
CA GLU A 124 10.24 -14.87 6.66
C GLU A 124 11.44 -14.74 5.72
N ALA A 125 12.26 -15.79 5.57
CA ALA A 125 13.38 -15.79 4.62
C ALA A 125 12.95 -15.64 3.15
N GLU A 126 11.71 -16.02 2.81
CA GLU A 126 11.14 -15.84 1.46
C GLU A 126 10.72 -14.39 1.16
N ASN A 127 10.74 -13.48 2.14
CA ASN A 127 10.34 -12.08 1.95
C ASN A 127 11.16 -11.35 0.87
N THR A 128 12.36 -11.84 0.53
CA THR A 128 13.15 -11.32 -0.59
C THR A 128 12.41 -11.39 -1.94
N CYS A 129 11.42 -12.29 -2.07
CA CYS A 129 10.60 -12.40 -3.28
C CYS A 129 9.74 -11.16 -3.53
N TRP A 130 9.35 -10.43 -2.47
CA TRP A 130 8.46 -9.27 -2.58
C TRP A 130 9.06 -8.11 -3.37
N ALA A 131 10.36 -7.87 -3.25
CA ALA A 131 11.04 -6.84 -4.05
C ALA A 131 10.99 -7.17 -5.55
N ARG A 132 11.22 -8.44 -5.91
CA ARG A 132 11.09 -8.91 -7.29
C ARG A 132 9.64 -8.77 -7.79
N TYR A 133 8.69 -9.22 -7.00
CA TYR A 133 7.26 -9.10 -7.33
C TYR A 133 6.87 -7.62 -7.56
N GLY A 134 7.32 -6.70 -6.71
CA GLY A 134 7.07 -5.26 -6.89
C GLY A 134 7.64 -4.71 -8.20
N ALA A 135 8.84 -5.17 -8.60
CA ALA A 135 9.44 -4.78 -9.88
C ALA A 135 8.64 -5.34 -11.08
N GLU A 136 8.20 -6.60 -11.00
CA GLU A 136 7.35 -7.24 -12.02
C GLU A 136 6.00 -6.52 -12.16
N GLU A 137 5.35 -6.18 -11.05
CA GLU A 137 4.10 -5.42 -11.04
C GLU A 137 4.27 -4.00 -11.60
N THR A 138 5.38 -3.33 -11.30
CA THR A 138 5.72 -2.03 -11.90
C THR A 138 5.81 -2.13 -13.42
N ALA A 139 6.51 -3.12 -13.93
CA ALA A 139 6.62 -3.35 -15.38
C ALA A 139 5.27 -3.69 -16.00
N ARG A 140 4.45 -4.51 -15.34
CA ARG A 140 3.10 -4.87 -15.77
C ARG A 140 2.18 -3.66 -15.82
N GLN A 141 2.23 -2.76 -14.84
CA GLN A 141 1.47 -1.52 -14.83
C GLN A 141 1.86 -0.61 -16.00
N THR A 142 3.15 -0.45 -16.26
CA THR A 142 3.65 0.32 -17.40
C THR A 142 3.16 -0.27 -18.73
N LYS A 143 3.22 -1.59 -18.88
CA LYS A 143 2.71 -2.29 -20.06
C LYS A 143 1.20 -2.13 -20.26
N ALA A 144 0.45 -2.03 -19.18
CA ALA A 144 -0.99 -1.76 -19.19
C ALA A 144 -1.33 -0.28 -19.49
N GLY A 145 -0.34 0.58 -19.67
CA GLY A 145 -0.54 2.00 -20.02
C GLY A 145 -0.68 2.93 -18.82
N ILE A 146 -0.43 2.46 -17.60
CA ILE A 146 -0.41 3.30 -16.40
C ILE A 146 0.86 4.15 -16.43
N GLN A 147 0.71 5.45 -16.46
CA GLN A 147 1.82 6.41 -16.49
C GLN A 147 2.33 6.69 -15.08
N THR A 148 3.64 6.60 -14.90
CA THR A 148 4.26 7.00 -13.63
C THR A 148 4.47 8.51 -13.60
N ILE A 149 3.97 9.16 -12.55
CA ILE A 149 4.22 10.57 -12.23
C ILE A 149 5.32 10.60 -11.16
N THR A 150 6.46 11.18 -11.52
CA THR A 150 7.57 11.38 -10.57
C THR A 150 7.76 12.87 -10.38
N PHE A 151 7.76 13.33 -9.13
CA PHE A 151 8.08 14.70 -8.78
C PHE A 151 9.60 14.92 -8.80
N ASP A 152 10.03 16.18 -8.85
CA ASP A 152 11.44 16.51 -8.64
C ASP A 152 11.94 16.05 -7.27
N ALA A 153 13.27 16.00 -7.08
CA ALA A 153 13.88 15.42 -5.88
C ALA A 153 13.45 16.14 -4.59
N ALA A 154 13.31 17.46 -4.61
CA ALA A 154 12.92 18.25 -3.44
C ALA A 154 11.44 17.99 -3.08
N THR A 155 10.57 18.00 -4.07
CA THR A 155 9.14 17.73 -3.93
C THR A 155 8.91 16.27 -3.47
N SER A 156 9.64 15.31 -4.04
CA SER A 156 9.58 13.89 -3.64
C SER A 156 10.02 13.68 -2.19
N LYS A 157 11.07 14.40 -1.76
CA LYS A 157 11.51 14.37 -0.35
C LYS A 157 10.43 14.94 0.56
N ALA A 158 9.94 16.15 0.27
CA ALA A 158 8.90 16.80 1.08
C ALA A 158 7.61 15.97 1.16
N PHE A 159 7.24 15.27 0.08
CA PHE A 159 6.10 14.37 0.04
C PHE A 159 6.27 13.19 1.01
N ARG A 160 7.43 12.56 1.02
CA ARG A 160 7.72 11.44 1.93
C ARG A 160 7.87 11.91 3.39
N ASP A 161 8.56 13.02 3.62
CA ASP A 161 8.69 13.61 4.97
C ASP A 161 7.30 13.91 5.55
N LYS A 162 6.42 14.51 4.75
CA LYS A 162 5.03 14.79 5.14
C LYS A 162 4.25 13.51 5.50
N ALA A 163 4.40 12.45 4.69
CA ALA A 163 3.77 11.17 4.96
C ALA A 163 4.28 10.54 6.27
N TYR A 164 5.59 10.63 6.50
CA TYR A 164 6.24 10.14 7.72
C TYR A 164 5.76 10.92 8.96
N ASP A 165 5.83 12.25 8.91
CA ASP A 165 5.47 13.10 10.05
C ASP A 165 4.00 12.90 10.47
N ILE A 166 3.10 12.83 9.49
CA ILE A 166 1.67 12.59 9.74
C ILE A 166 1.42 11.17 10.28
N GLY A 167 2.09 10.17 9.74
CA GLY A 167 1.95 8.79 10.20
C GLY A 167 2.41 8.58 11.64
N TRP A 168 3.35 9.39 12.14
CA TRP A 168 3.83 9.34 13.53
C TRP A 168 3.10 10.28 14.48
N ALA A 169 2.33 11.23 13.97
CA ALA A 169 1.54 12.17 14.80
C ALA A 169 0.20 11.58 15.28
N GLY A 170 -0.28 10.52 14.67
CA GLY A 170 -1.50 9.76 15.01
C GLY A 170 -1.15 8.53 15.78
#